data_0f84a862724e0e975b2d5638d15448f0
#
_entry.id   0f84a862724e0e975b2d5638d15448f0
#
_cell.length_a   1.000
_cell.length_b   1.000
_cell.length_c   1.000
_cell.angle_alpha   90.00
_cell.angle_beta   90.00
_cell.angle_gamma   90.00
#
_symmetry.space_group_name_H-M   'P 1'
#
loop_
_entity.id
_entity.type
_entity.pdbx_description
1 polymer ?
#
loop_
_entity_poly.entity_id
_entity_poly.type
_entity_poly.pdbx_seq_one_letter_code
_entity_poly.pdbx_strand_id
1 'polypeptide(L)'
;MIAKTMRSNILKIHNDLKSGLITFEDLIKQKYLLLDRYKSCNSVITNLKKETIKNITKFDKKKLHEDCLLYGIPYSLKDNICTKDILTTAGSKFLKNFIPTYSATAYEILQKEGAVLLSKDAMDEYGLGGKGEFCFTGCVKNPLNLSKSTAGSSSGSVCNVAMGFATFAIATDTGDSIVKPSSYVGVVGYKPTYGLISRNGIIPFSPSQDTVGIISKYVMDVCIVATYLQKHDCADLTSTKNPKSVNFKKLRIIKKIKFIVYKNLLEKLDDKIRNKFFDLCEKLKKIGYEIIEQSFDQKFFSLLPTIYQVLTFTSACSCHNNLIGNLFGENANVQPTTYEKFATKNRTLFFDKEFKARLTLGSYLMNNVNFENIYLQACKFRSWLQHFHLTTLSLGDVILMPCCCCEALDLYQEKSNHDLSYDHHLMIDNFVGTPSISLPWTKNNDMPINIHLRAKIYDDMNLLNIAYTLEDIIGRNNE
;
A
#
# COMPACT_ATOMS: atom_id res chain seq x y z
N MET A 1 -1.80 -6.39 -36.71
CA MET A 1 -1.75 -7.00 -35.38
C MET A 1 -0.44 -6.57 -34.73
N ILE A 2 -0.46 -5.51 -33.91
CA ILE A 2 0.75 -4.92 -33.34
C ILE A 2 1.02 -5.72 -32.07
N ALA A 3 2.10 -6.48 -32.02
CA ALA A 3 2.68 -7.00 -30.80
C ALA A 3 3.11 -5.79 -29.96
N LYS A 4 2.21 -5.30 -29.10
CA LYS A 4 2.53 -4.23 -28.18
C LYS A 4 3.44 -4.76 -27.10
N THR A 5 4.54 -4.07 -26.93
CA THR A 5 5.52 -4.25 -25.87
C THR A 5 4.82 -4.31 -24.53
N MET A 6 4.68 -5.53 -23.96
CA MET A 6 4.22 -5.73 -22.61
C MET A 6 5.16 -4.97 -21.66
N ARG A 7 4.68 -3.89 -21.04
CA ARG A 7 5.46 -3.12 -20.05
C ARG A 7 5.55 -3.93 -18.75
N SER A 8 6.70 -4.52 -18.48
CA SER A 8 6.99 -5.25 -17.25
C SER A 8 8.48 -5.25 -16.95
N ASN A 9 8.85 -4.80 -15.77
CA ASN A 9 10.22 -4.90 -15.27
C ASN A 9 10.58 -6.33 -14.85
N ILE A 10 9.64 -7.09 -14.32
CA ILE A 10 9.86 -8.50 -13.94
C ILE A 10 10.22 -9.30 -15.17
N LEU A 11 9.40 -9.22 -16.24
CA LEU A 11 9.66 -9.97 -17.48
C LEU A 11 10.96 -9.53 -18.15
N LYS A 12 11.24 -8.22 -18.15
CA LYS A 12 12.49 -7.69 -18.69
C LYS A 12 13.71 -8.26 -17.94
N ILE A 13 13.73 -8.13 -16.62
CA ILE A 13 14.85 -8.62 -15.78
C ILE A 13 14.99 -10.13 -15.93
N HIS A 14 13.88 -10.88 -15.90
CA HIS A 14 13.90 -12.32 -16.09
C HIS A 14 14.54 -12.72 -17.44
N ASN A 15 14.17 -12.05 -18.54
CA ASN A 15 14.72 -12.29 -19.86
C ASN A 15 16.20 -11.88 -19.96
N ASP A 16 16.60 -10.75 -19.37
CA ASP A 16 17.98 -10.26 -19.35
C ASP A 16 18.88 -11.25 -18.57
N LEU A 17 18.43 -11.78 -17.45
CA LEU A 17 19.11 -12.84 -16.70
C LEU A 17 19.18 -14.16 -17.48
N LYS A 18 18.08 -14.58 -18.10
CA LYS A 18 18.00 -15.83 -18.89
C LYS A 18 18.91 -15.80 -20.10
N SER A 19 18.96 -14.68 -20.83
CA SER A 19 19.86 -14.50 -21.97
C SER A 19 21.34 -14.32 -21.58
N GLY A 20 21.61 -13.96 -20.32
CA GLY A 20 22.95 -13.65 -19.83
C GLY A 20 23.40 -12.22 -20.17
N LEU A 21 22.46 -11.35 -20.53
CA LEU A 21 22.74 -9.92 -20.74
C LEU A 21 23.18 -9.25 -19.43
N ILE A 22 22.68 -9.74 -18.29
CA ILE A 22 23.10 -9.32 -16.95
C ILE A 22 23.27 -10.55 -16.05
N THR A 23 24.21 -10.49 -15.10
CA THR A 23 24.30 -11.50 -14.04
C THR A 23 23.46 -11.14 -12.82
N PHE A 24 23.17 -12.13 -11.95
CA PHE A 24 22.48 -11.86 -10.68
C PHE A 24 23.26 -10.86 -9.82
N GLU A 25 24.60 -11.01 -9.76
CA GLU A 25 25.46 -10.14 -8.98
C GLU A 25 25.46 -8.70 -9.51
N ASP A 26 25.55 -8.52 -10.85
CA ASP A 26 25.52 -7.18 -11.45
C ASP A 26 24.18 -6.51 -11.25
N LEU A 27 23.08 -7.25 -11.38
CA LEU A 27 21.74 -6.73 -11.08
C LEU A 27 21.68 -6.20 -9.64
N ILE A 28 22.10 -6.99 -8.67
CA ILE A 28 22.05 -6.60 -7.25
C ILE A 28 22.98 -5.43 -6.95
N LYS A 29 24.20 -5.41 -7.52
CA LYS A 29 25.12 -4.26 -7.41
C LYS A 29 24.49 -2.98 -7.94
N GLN A 30 23.88 -3.03 -9.14
CA GLN A 30 23.18 -1.87 -9.74
C GLN A 30 22.03 -1.38 -8.84
N LYS A 31 21.27 -2.29 -8.24
CA LYS A 31 20.19 -1.91 -7.31
C LYS A 31 20.73 -1.15 -6.09
N TYR A 32 21.78 -1.61 -5.46
CA TYR A 32 22.35 -0.92 -4.31
C TYR A 32 23.05 0.40 -4.68
N LEU A 33 23.57 0.56 -5.90
CA LEU A 33 24.04 1.87 -6.39
C LEU A 33 22.89 2.88 -6.50
N LEU A 34 21.69 2.43 -6.89
CA LEU A 34 20.50 3.30 -6.87
C LEU A 34 20.12 3.70 -5.45
N LEU A 35 20.15 2.77 -4.49
CA LEU A 35 19.89 3.11 -3.09
C LEU A 35 20.89 4.14 -2.55
N ASP A 36 22.17 3.97 -2.85
CA ASP A 36 23.23 4.90 -2.43
C ASP A 36 23.01 6.30 -3.04
N ARG A 37 22.60 6.37 -4.33
CA ARG A 37 22.26 7.62 -5.03
C ARG A 37 21.10 8.37 -4.38
N TYR A 38 20.08 7.65 -3.91
CA TYR A 38 18.86 8.21 -3.30
C TYR A 38 18.85 8.12 -1.77
N LYS A 39 20.02 8.02 -1.15
CA LYS A 39 20.16 7.90 0.31
C LYS A 39 19.44 9.02 1.10
N SER A 40 19.37 10.21 0.52
CA SER A 40 18.67 11.37 1.11
C SER A 40 17.16 11.17 1.25
N CYS A 41 16.56 10.20 0.55
CA CYS A 41 15.13 9.88 0.69
C CYS A 41 14.79 9.20 2.01
N ASN A 42 15.75 8.59 2.70
CA ASN A 42 15.55 7.88 3.98
C ASN A 42 14.49 6.76 3.91
N SER A 43 14.48 5.99 2.82
CA SER A 43 13.42 5.03 2.51
C SER A 43 13.60 3.65 3.14
N VAL A 44 14.76 3.35 3.76
CA VAL A 44 15.15 2.03 4.25
C VAL A 44 15.50 2.07 5.74
N ILE A 45 14.91 1.18 6.53
CA ILE A 45 15.28 0.94 7.94
C ILE A 45 16.40 -0.10 8.01
N THR A 46 16.18 -1.28 7.40
CA THR A 46 17.15 -2.37 7.42
C THR A 46 17.66 -2.63 6.01
N ASN A 47 18.95 -2.36 5.80
CA ASN A 47 19.63 -2.60 4.53
C ASN A 47 20.29 -3.99 4.55
N LEU A 48 19.87 -4.88 3.66
CA LEU A 48 20.31 -6.27 3.58
C LEU A 48 21.45 -6.49 2.57
N LYS A 49 22.21 -5.44 2.21
CA LYS A 49 23.26 -5.49 1.17
C LYS A 49 24.25 -6.63 1.36
N LYS A 50 24.76 -6.80 2.61
CA LYS A 50 25.77 -7.82 2.90
C LYS A 50 25.23 -9.24 2.72
N GLU A 51 24.05 -9.50 3.30
CA GLU A 51 23.37 -10.80 3.24
C GLU A 51 22.94 -11.13 1.81
N THR A 52 22.41 -10.15 1.10
CA THR A 52 21.96 -10.30 -0.29
C THR A 52 23.14 -10.64 -1.21
N ILE A 53 24.24 -9.89 -1.14
CA ILE A 53 25.43 -10.14 -1.97
C ILE A 53 26.03 -11.53 -1.66
N LYS A 54 26.06 -11.93 -0.40
CA LYS A 54 26.54 -13.28 -0.01
C LYS A 54 25.64 -14.39 -0.55
N ASN A 55 24.33 -14.19 -0.57
CA ASN A 55 23.38 -15.23 -0.96
C ASN A 55 23.17 -15.31 -2.48
N ILE A 56 23.35 -14.20 -3.21
CA ILE A 56 23.09 -14.16 -4.66
C ILE A 56 24.06 -15.04 -5.45
N THR A 57 25.26 -15.30 -4.93
CA THR A 57 26.25 -16.21 -5.54
C THR A 57 25.78 -17.65 -5.63
N LYS A 58 24.73 -18.02 -4.87
CA LYS A 58 24.13 -19.36 -4.87
C LYS A 58 23.02 -19.51 -5.92
N PHE A 59 22.68 -18.42 -6.63
CA PHE A 59 21.63 -18.45 -7.64
C PHE A 59 22.11 -19.13 -8.93
N ASP A 60 21.28 -20.06 -9.42
CA ASP A 60 21.61 -20.86 -10.61
C ASP A 60 20.70 -20.42 -11.78
N LYS A 61 21.34 -20.01 -12.88
CA LYS A 61 20.66 -19.61 -14.13
C LYS A 61 19.75 -20.73 -14.68
N LYS A 62 20.06 -22.02 -14.42
CA LYS A 62 19.24 -23.14 -14.85
C LYS A 62 17.83 -23.14 -14.26
N LYS A 63 17.59 -22.40 -13.16
CA LYS A 63 16.27 -22.22 -12.54
C LYS A 63 15.43 -21.12 -13.19
N LEU A 64 15.95 -20.38 -14.17
CA LEU A 64 15.22 -19.36 -14.91
C LEU A 64 14.36 -19.98 -16.01
N HIS A 65 13.13 -20.35 -15.68
CA HIS A 65 12.13 -20.85 -16.60
C HIS A 65 10.78 -20.13 -16.44
N GLU A 66 9.89 -20.28 -17.39
CA GLU A 66 8.64 -19.50 -17.49
C GLU A 66 7.70 -19.60 -16.28
N ASP A 67 7.82 -20.67 -15.50
CA ASP A 67 7.01 -20.88 -14.28
C ASP A 67 7.67 -20.28 -13.03
N CYS A 68 8.91 -19.76 -13.13
CA CYS A 68 9.68 -19.18 -12.01
C CYS A 68 10.01 -17.70 -12.25
N LEU A 69 9.01 -16.89 -12.64
CA LEU A 69 9.21 -15.50 -13.01
C LEU A 69 9.78 -14.62 -11.88
N LEU A 70 9.61 -14.98 -10.62
CA LEU A 70 10.12 -14.22 -9.48
C LEU A 70 11.54 -14.61 -9.08
N TYR A 71 12.12 -15.69 -9.63
CA TYR A 71 13.46 -16.15 -9.29
C TYR A 71 14.53 -15.11 -9.68
N GLY A 72 15.27 -14.66 -8.67
CA GLY A 72 16.29 -13.61 -8.83
C GLY A 72 15.75 -12.18 -8.92
N ILE A 73 14.43 -11.98 -8.86
CA ILE A 73 13.84 -10.63 -8.93
C ILE A 73 14.00 -9.89 -7.60
N PRO A 74 14.64 -8.71 -7.60
CA PRO A 74 14.85 -7.93 -6.37
C PRO A 74 13.59 -7.19 -5.94
N TYR A 75 13.25 -7.29 -4.64
CA TYR A 75 12.09 -6.64 -4.05
C TYR A 75 12.38 -6.09 -2.64
N SER A 76 11.46 -5.31 -2.10
CA SER A 76 11.53 -4.79 -0.74
C SER A 76 10.24 -5.05 0.06
N LEU A 77 10.32 -4.98 1.39
CA LEU A 77 9.20 -5.23 2.28
C LEU A 77 8.98 -4.04 3.23
N LYS A 78 7.75 -3.59 3.36
CA LYS A 78 7.34 -2.69 4.43
C LYS A 78 7.69 -3.28 5.79
N ASP A 79 8.20 -2.48 6.70
CA ASP A 79 8.84 -2.97 7.92
C ASP A 79 7.89 -3.50 9.01
N ASN A 80 6.58 -3.51 8.75
CA ASN A 80 5.61 -4.25 9.59
C ASN A 80 5.37 -5.70 9.15
N ILE A 81 6.04 -6.17 8.09
CA ILE A 81 5.97 -7.55 7.60
C ILE A 81 7.08 -8.35 8.29
N CYS A 82 6.72 -9.20 9.26
CA CYS A 82 7.68 -9.98 10.04
C CYS A 82 8.51 -10.90 9.15
N THR A 83 9.82 -10.90 9.39
CA THR A 83 10.78 -11.64 8.60
C THR A 83 11.75 -12.30 9.58
N LYS A 84 11.70 -13.62 9.71
CA LYS A 84 12.50 -14.39 10.66
C LYS A 84 13.98 -14.03 10.55
N ASP A 85 14.63 -13.84 11.68
CA ASP A 85 16.05 -13.52 11.82
C ASP A 85 16.46 -12.16 11.18
N ILE A 86 15.50 -11.33 10.77
CA ILE A 86 15.73 -9.99 10.21
C ILE A 86 15.00 -8.96 11.04
N LEU A 87 15.70 -7.87 11.39
CA LEU A 87 15.13 -6.75 12.15
C LEU A 87 13.79 -6.29 11.54
N THR A 88 12.76 -6.16 12.38
CA THR A 88 11.42 -5.74 12.00
C THR A 88 10.86 -4.79 13.06
N THR A 89 10.82 -3.50 12.74
CA THR A 89 10.56 -2.45 13.74
C THR A 89 9.17 -1.85 13.65
N ALA A 90 8.44 -2.10 12.55
CA ALA A 90 7.19 -1.41 12.22
C ALA A 90 7.31 0.14 12.29
N GLY A 91 8.50 0.69 11.96
CA GLY A 91 8.79 2.12 12.03
C GLY A 91 8.83 2.69 13.46
N SER A 92 8.82 1.85 14.50
CA SER A 92 8.74 2.24 15.90
C SER A 92 10.07 2.13 16.62
N LYS A 93 10.39 3.15 17.42
CA LYS A 93 11.51 3.11 18.36
C LYS A 93 11.33 2.00 19.41
N PHE A 94 10.09 1.64 19.74
CA PHE A 94 9.79 0.59 20.70
C PHE A 94 10.30 -0.79 20.21
N LEU A 95 10.24 -1.06 18.91
CA LEU A 95 10.68 -2.31 18.29
C LEU A 95 12.06 -2.20 17.59
N LYS A 96 12.84 -1.15 17.86
CA LYS A 96 14.10 -0.89 17.13
C LYS A 96 15.12 -2.03 17.15
N ASN A 97 15.01 -2.97 18.09
CA ASN A 97 15.88 -4.16 18.23
C ASN A 97 15.09 -5.48 18.09
N PHE A 98 13.83 -5.43 17.66
CA PHE A 98 13.00 -6.63 17.57
C PHE A 98 13.35 -7.46 16.33
N ILE A 99 13.74 -8.71 16.55
CA ILE A 99 14.00 -9.71 15.51
C ILE A 99 12.97 -10.82 15.69
N PRO A 100 12.01 -10.98 14.75
CA PRO A 100 11.00 -12.02 14.86
C PRO A 100 11.59 -13.42 14.71
N THR A 101 11.01 -14.39 15.43
CA THR A 101 11.35 -15.83 15.33
C THR A 101 10.52 -16.55 14.26
N TYR A 102 9.62 -15.83 13.58
CA TYR A 102 8.72 -16.32 12.54
C TYR A 102 8.68 -15.36 11.37
N SER A 103 8.20 -15.83 10.24
CA SER A 103 8.00 -15.00 9.03
C SER A 103 6.53 -14.83 8.69
N ALA A 104 6.22 -13.75 8.00
CA ALA A 104 4.92 -13.57 7.35
C ALA A 104 4.79 -14.49 6.14
N THR A 105 3.60 -15.04 5.93
CA THR A 105 3.29 -15.94 4.80
C THR A 105 3.66 -15.32 3.45
N ALA A 106 3.40 -14.03 3.27
CA ALA A 106 3.78 -13.32 2.04
C ALA A 106 5.29 -13.36 1.78
N TYR A 107 6.12 -13.22 2.81
CA TYR A 107 7.57 -13.34 2.68
C TYR A 107 8.00 -14.77 2.36
N GLU A 108 7.45 -15.77 3.06
CA GLU A 108 7.78 -17.19 2.85
C GLU A 108 7.48 -17.65 1.42
N ILE A 109 6.33 -17.21 0.86
CA ILE A 109 5.99 -17.48 -0.54
C ILE A 109 7.04 -16.88 -1.48
N LEU A 110 7.39 -15.61 -1.32
CA LEU A 110 8.37 -14.94 -2.17
C LEU A 110 9.77 -15.56 -2.04
N GLN A 111 10.16 -15.95 -0.84
CA GLN A 111 11.43 -16.66 -0.59
C GLN A 111 11.45 -18.01 -1.31
N LYS A 112 10.34 -18.77 -1.23
CA LYS A 112 10.21 -20.07 -1.92
C LYS A 112 10.29 -19.93 -3.44
N GLU A 113 9.71 -18.86 -3.99
CA GLU A 113 9.78 -18.54 -5.43
C GLU A 113 11.16 -17.96 -5.84
N GLY A 114 12.09 -17.79 -4.89
CA GLY A 114 13.45 -17.31 -5.14
C GLY A 114 13.56 -15.82 -5.41
N ALA A 115 12.59 -15.01 -5.01
CA ALA A 115 12.70 -13.56 -5.06
C ALA A 115 13.75 -13.05 -4.05
N VAL A 116 14.43 -11.95 -4.36
CA VAL A 116 15.58 -11.45 -3.61
C VAL A 116 15.18 -10.24 -2.77
N LEU A 117 15.09 -10.43 -1.45
CA LEU A 117 14.80 -9.32 -0.53
C LEU A 117 16.02 -8.39 -0.40
N LEU A 118 15.81 -7.09 -0.67
CA LEU A 118 16.85 -6.05 -0.60
C LEU A 118 16.84 -5.27 0.72
N SER A 119 15.66 -5.00 1.26
CA SER A 119 15.50 -4.13 2.44
C SER A 119 14.19 -4.34 3.17
N LYS A 120 14.16 -3.87 4.45
CA LYS A 120 12.93 -3.54 5.17
C LYS A 120 12.74 -2.03 5.08
N ASP A 121 11.58 -1.60 4.62
CA ASP A 121 11.31 -0.24 4.19
C ASP A 121 10.74 0.64 5.30
N ALA A 122 11.15 1.90 5.32
CA ALA A 122 10.65 2.90 6.25
C ALA A 122 9.12 3.08 6.10
N MET A 123 8.46 3.31 7.21
CA MET A 123 7.01 3.46 7.30
C MET A 123 6.62 4.31 8.51
N ASP A 124 5.44 4.89 8.49
CA ASP A 124 4.90 5.51 9.70
C ASP A 124 4.70 4.46 10.80
N GLU A 125 4.96 4.84 12.05
CA GLU A 125 4.96 3.97 13.23
C GLU A 125 3.68 3.12 13.32
N TYR A 126 3.82 1.79 13.29
CA TYR A 126 2.74 0.78 13.26
C TYR A 126 1.69 0.98 12.16
N GLY A 127 2.00 1.75 11.11
CA GLY A 127 1.05 2.11 10.06
C GLY A 127 0.09 3.24 10.43
N LEU A 128 0.21 3.82 11.62
CA LEU A 128 -0.61 4.92 12.12
C LEU A 128 -0.01 6.27 11.73
N GLY A 129 -0.15 6.68 10.49
CA GLY A 129 0.38 7.94 10.01
C GLY A 129 -0.43 8.46 8.84
N GLY A 130 0.16 8.42 7.67
CA GLY A 130 -0.40 8.88 6.40
C GLY A 130 0.43 9.96 5.71
N LYS A 131 1.46 10.47 6.40
CA LYS A 131 2.34 11.53 5.87
C LYS A 131 3.73 11.03 5.47
N GLY A 132 4.19 9.86 5.96
CA GLY A 132 5.57 9.38 5.80
C GLY A 132 6.56 10.12 6.69
N GLU A 133 6.08 10.77 7.75
CA GLU A 133 6.87 11.61 8.66
C GLU A 133 7.13 10.96 10.03
N PHE A 134 6.42 9.87 10.35
CA PHE A 134 6.36 9.28 11.69
C PHE A 134 7.18 7.98 11.83
N CYS A 135 8.29 7.87 11.12
CA CYS A 135 9.24 6.76 11.31
C CYS A 135 10.31 7.17 12.33
N PHE A 136 10.72 6.25 13.22
CA PHE A 136 11.76 6.56 14.21
C PHE A 136 13.13 6.89 13.57
N THR A 137 13.37 6.48 12.33
CA THR A 137 14.57 6.83 11.55
C THR A 137 14.47 8.20 10.88
N GLY A 138 13.34 8.88 11.02
CA GLY A 138 13.04 10.17 10.42
C GLY A 138 12.12 10.09 9.20
N CYS A 139 11.77 11.25 8.67
CA CYS A 139 10.86 11.42 7.55
C CYS A 139 11.40 10.78 6.26
N VAL A 140 10.51 10.16 5.48
CA VAL A 140 10.80 9.68 4.12
C VAL A 140 10.47 10.77 3.11
N LYS A 141 11.47 11.17 2.32
CA LYS A 141 11.37 12.24 1.33
C LYS A 141 11.04 11.68 -0.05
N ASN A 142 10.26 12.43 -0.82
CA ASN A 142 9.86 12.03 -2.16
C ASN A 142 11.07 11.99 -3.13
N PRO A 143 11.33 10.89 -3.83
CA PRO A 143 12.49 10.76 -4.71
C PRO A 143 12.43 11.67 -5.94
N LEU A 144 11.26 12.19 -6.30
CA LEU A 144 11.07 13.12 -7.41
C LEU A 144 11.35 14.58 -7.00
N ASN A 145 11.10 14.90 -5.71
CA ASN A 145 11.39 16.20 -5.12
C ASN A 145 11.55 16.06 -3.60
N LEU A 146 12.77 16.26 -3.09
CA LEU A 146 13.12 16.02 -1.69
C LEU A 146 12.44 16.99 -0.68
N SER A 147 11.79 18.06 -1.14
CA SER A 147 10.97 18.93 -0.29
C SER A 147 9.53 18.44 -0.14
N LYS A 148 9.14 17.41 -0.89
CA LYS A 148 7.77 16.88 -0.94
C LYS A 148 7.63 15.57 -0.15
N SER A 149 6.43 15.35 0.37
CA SER A 149 6.03 14.11 1.04
C SER A 149 5.87 12.96 0.05
N THR A 150 6.13 11.74 0.51
CA THR A 150 5.73 10.51 -0.18
C THR A 150 4.30 10.08 0.17
N ALA A 151 3.64 10.78 1.09
CA ALA A 151 2.54 10.24 1.89
C ALA A 151 2.95 8.97 2.65
N GLY A 152 2.02 8.31 3.31
CA GLY A 152 2.25 7.11 4.13
C GLY A 152 0.98 6.24 4.20
N SER A 153 1.10 5.18 4.92
CA SER A 153 2.21 4.72 5.77
C SER A 153 3.28 3.89 5.03
N SER A 154 3.10 3.51 3.74
CA SER A 154 4.07 2.72 2.95
C SER A 154 5.11 3.59 2.24
N SER A 155 5.58 4.63 2.90
CA SER A 155 6.44 5.70 2.37
C SER A 155 7.74 5.19 1.76
N GLY A 156 8.48 4.32 2.46
CA GLY A 156 9.72 3.73 1.96
C GLY A 156 9.50 2.78 0.78
N SER A 157 8.42 1.98 0.82
CA SER A 157 8.11 1.01 -0.22
C SER A 157 7.82 1.68 -1.57
N VAL A 158 6.99 2.74 -1.59
CA VAL A 158 6.74 3.48 -2.83
C VAL A 158 7.99 4.20 -3.34
N CYS A 159 8.80 4.74 -2.43
CA CYS A 159 10.05 5.40 -2.75
C CYS A 159 11.03 4.42 -3.43
N ASN A 160 11.21 3.22 -2.85
CA ASN A 160 12.11 2.18 -3.35
C ASN A 160 11.72 1.67 -4.75
N VAL A 161 10.42 1.56 -5.03
CA VAL A 161 9.91 1.21 -6.36
C VAL A 161 10.08 2.38 -7.35
N ALA A 162 9.77 3.61 -6.94
CA ALA A 162 9.88 4.79 -7.81
C ALA A 162 11.31 5.01 -8.31
N MET A 163 12.32 4.92 -7.41
CA MET A 163 13.74 5.03 -7.81
C MET A 163 14.29 3.80 -8.52
N GLY A 164 13.55 2.70 -8.60
CA GLY A 164 13.98 1.46 -9.26
C GLY A 164 14.95 0.60 -8.44
N PHE A 165 15.16 0.90 -7.17
CA PHE A 165 15.89 0.06 -6.23
C PHE A 165 15.20 -1.29 -6.08
N ALA A 166 13.92 -1.32 -5.76
CA ALA A 166 13.09 -2.52 -5.81
C ALA A 166 12.32 -2.61 -7.13
N THR A 167 12.15 -3.81 -7.68
CA THR A 167 11.30 -4.05 -8.86
C THR A 167 9.84 -3.98 -8.47
N PHE A 168 9.51 -4.52 -7.29
CA PHE A 168 8.22 -4.40 -6.63
C PHE A 168 8.43 -4.33 -5.10
N ALA A 169 7.42 -3.90 -4.39
CA ALA A 169 7.40 -3.94 -2.93
C ALA A 169 6.10 -4.56 -2.41
N ILE A 170 6.18 -5.25 -1.27
CA ILE A 170 5.00 -5.69 -0.53
C ILE A 170 4.80 -4.75 0.65
N ALA A 171 3.57 -4.26 0.77
CA ALA A 171 3.19 -3.28 1.77
C ALA A 171 1.83 -3.60 2.39
N THR A 172 1.34 -2.75 3.28
CA THR A 172 0.02 -2.88 3.92
C THR A 172 -0.77 -1.59 3.77
N ASP A 173 -2.08 -1.75 3.63
CA ASP A 173 -3.06 -0.67 3.52
C ASP A 173 -4.21 -0.90 4.50
N THR A 174 -4.53 0.14 5.29
CA THR A 174 -5.60 0.12 6.28
C THR A 174 -6.66 1.19 6.00
N GLY A 175 -6.32 2.17 5.15
CA GLY A 175 -7.20 3.26 4.75
C GLY A 175 -6.87 3.82 3.38
N ASP A 176 -5.59 4.09 3.13
CA ASP A 176 -5.07 4.63 1.88
C ASP A 176 -3.55 4.39 1.72
N SER A 177 -2.97 3.60 2.61
CA SER A 177 -1.51 3.51 2.84
C SER A 177 -0.70 2.86 1.71
N ILE A 178 -1.31 2.34 0.66
CA ILE A 178 -0.69 1.90 -0.59
C ILE A 178 -1.09 2.85 -1.72
N VAL A 179 -2.39 3.13 -1.86
CA VAL A 179 -2.92 3.81 -3.05
C VAL A 179 -2.52 5.28 -3.10
N LYS A 180 -2.61 6.01 -1.96
CA LYS A 180 -2.21 7.42 -1.87
C LYS A 180 -0.70 7.63 -2.03
N PRO A 181 0.18 6.93 -1.29
CA PRO A 181 1.62 7.05 -1.49
C PRO A 181 2.06 6.73 -2.92
N SER A 182 1.43 5.73 -3.57
CA SER A 182 1.69 5.40 -4.97
C SER A 182 1.38 6.56 -5.92
N SER A 183 0.32 7.34 -5.63
CA SER A 183 -0.01 8.53 -6.40
C SER A 183 1.04 9.62 -6.26
N TYR A 184 1.55 9.85 -5.05
CA TYR A 184 2.53 10.93 -4.77
C TYR A 184 3.89 10.71 -5.42
N VAL A 185 4.24 9.47 -5.79
CA VAL A 185 5.51 9.14 -6.46
C VAL A 185 5.34 8.59 -7.87
N GLY A 186 4.11 8.43 -8.37
CA GLY A 186 3.82 8.01 -9.73
C GLY A 186 4.13 6.53 -10.02
N VAL A 187 3.77 5.64 -9.10
CA VAL A 187 3.87 4.18 -9.27
C VAL A 187 2.50 3.52 -9.18
N VAL A 188 2.39 2.26 -9.58
CA VAL A 188 1.17 1.47 -9.44
C VAL A 188 1.10 0.92 -8.02
N GLY A 189 -0.01 1.18 -7.32
CA GLY A 189 -0.29 0.63 -6.00
C GLY A 189 -1.58 -0.20 -6.01
N TYR A 190 -1.49 -1.49 -5.71
CA TYR A 190 -2.62 -2.41 -5.72
C TYR A 190 -2.92 -2.92 -4.32
N LYS A 191 -4.13 -2.66 -3.87
CA LYS A 191 -4.74 -3.24 -2.68
C LYS A 191 -5.76 -4.30 -3.13
N PRO A 192 -5.50 -5.59 -2.92
CA PRO A 192 -6.44 -6.65 -3.28
C PRO A 192 -7.71 -6.63 -2.43
N THR A 193 -8.66 -7.47 -2.78
CA THR A 193 -9.78 -7.83 -1.90
C THR A 193 -9.25 -8.26 -0.54
N TYR A 194 -9.89 -7.78 0.55
CA TYR A 194 -9.55 -8.15 1.91
C TYR A 194 -9.50 -9.68 2.09
N GLY A 195 -8.42 -10.18 2.67
CA GLY A 195 -8.20 -11.62 2.87
C GLY A 195 -7.75 -12.41 1.64
N LEU A 196 -7.54 -11.77 0.48
CA LEU A 196 -7.02 -12.44 -0.73
C LEU A 196 -5.53 -12.80 -0.61
N ILE A 197 -4.74 -11.94 0.00
CA ILE A 197 -3.35 -12.21 0.39
C ILE A 197 -3.31 -12.34 1.92
N SER A 198 -2.64 -13.38 2.42
CA SER A 198 -2.56 -13.66 3.84
C SER A 198 -1.95 -12.49 4.62
N ARG A 199 -2.52 -12.21 5.80
CA ARG A 199 -2.05 -11.25 6.79
C ARG A 199 -1.26 -11.90 7.94
N ASN A 200 -1.09 -13.23 7.90
CA ASN A 200 -0.29 -13.92 8.91
C ASN A 200 1.14 -13.37 8.95
N GLY A 201 1.60 -13.03 10.15
CA GLY A 201 2.92 -12.45 10.39
C GLY A 201 3.04 -10.97 10.07
N ILE A 202 1.92 -10.23 9.92
CA ILE A 202 1.93 -8.77 9.82
C ILE A 202 1.73 -8.17 11.22
N ILE A 203 2.57 -7.20 11.60
CA ILE A 203 2.31 -6.37 12.78
C ILE A 203 1.10 -5.50 12.45
N PRO A 204 -0.05 -5.67 13.13
CA PRO A 204 -1.31 -5.08 12.71
C PRO A 204 -1.43 -3.60 13.05
N PHE A 205 -2.27 -2.89 12.32
CA PHE A 205 -2.85 -1.61 12.72
C PHE A 205 -4.32 -1.78 13.12
N SER A 206 -5.14 -2.25 12.19
CA SER A 206 -6.57 -2.54 12.39
C SER A 206 -6.94 -3.83 11.65
N PRO A 207 -6.93 -5.00 12.32
CA PRO A 207 -7.09 -6.30 11.68
C PRO A 207 -8.33 -6.44 10.80
N SER A 208 -9.41 -5.71 11.08
CA SER A 208 -10.62 -5.74 10.26
C SER A 208 -10.54 -4.94 8.96
N GLN A 209 -9.42 -4.23 8.72
CA GLN A 209 -9.19 -3.34 7.59
C GLN A 209 -7.82 -3.55 6.94
N ASP A 210 -6.82 -4.02 7.69
CA ASP A 210 -5.47 -4.26 7.18
C ASP A 210 -5.48 -5.21 5.99
N THR A 211 -4.88 -4.79 4.89
CA THR A 211 -4.76 -5.57 3.67
C THR A 211 -3.32 -5.55 3.20
N VAL A 212 -2.75 -6.71 2.88
CA VAL A 212 -1.44 -6.82 2.23
C VAL A 212 -1.60 -6.55 0.75
N GLY A 213 -0.76 -5.68 0.18
CA GLY A 213 -0.84 -5.33 -1.23
C GLY A 213 0.54 -5.14 -1.87
N ILE A 214 0.53 -4.74 -3.14
CA ILE A 214 1.67 -4.78 -4.04
C ILE A 214 1.88 -3.40 -4.66
N ILE A 215 3.14 -2.96 -4.71
CA ILE A 215 3.56 -1.73 -5.36
C ILE A 215 4.56 -2.09 -6.45
N SER A 216 4.37 -1.56 -7.67
CA SER A 216 5.32 -1.74 -8.78
C SER A 216 5.24 -0.58 -9.78
N LYS A 217 6.05 -0.61 -10.85
CA LYS A 217 5.96 0.41 -11.91
C LYS A 217 4.88 0.12 -12.95
N TYR A 218 4.47 -1.14 -13.12
CA TYR A 218 3.55 -1.58 -14.16
C TYR A 218 2.49 -2.53 -13.63
N VAL A 219 1.28 -2.49 -14.22
CA VAL A 219 0.16 -3.36 -13.85
C VAL A 219 0.49 -4.84 -14.10
N MET A 220 1.25 -5.16 -15.14
CA MET A 220 1.71 -6.53 -15.42
C MET A 220 2.54 -7.08 -14.25
N ASP A 221 3.46 -6.30 -13.69
CA ASP A 221 4.29 -6.72 -12.54
C ASP A 221 3.43 -6.99 -11.30
N VAL A 222 2.45 -6.11 -11.03
CA VAL A 222 1.45 -6.33 -9.96
C VAL A 222 0.73 -7.67 -10.17
N CYS A 223 0.26 -7.92 -11.40
CA CYS A 223 -0.50 -9.13 -11.72
C CYS A 223 0.35 -10.40 -11.58
N ILE A 224 1.63 -10.35 -11.98
CA ILE A 224 2.58 -11.45 -11.77
C ILE A 224 2.71 -11.75 -10.28
N VAL A 225 3.06 -10.76 -9.46
CA VAL A 225 3.28 -10.94 -8.02
C VAL A 225 2.00 -11.41 -7.32
N ALA A 226 0.83 -10.83 -7.67
CA ALA A 226 -0.46 -11.24 -7.14
C ALA A 226 -0.80 -12.70 -7.46
N THR A 227 -0.41 -13.21 -8.64
CA THR A 227 -0.60 -14.61 -9.03
C THR A 227 0.08 -15.59 -8.05
N TYR A 228 1.24 -15.23 -7.52
CA TYR A 228 1.96 -16.07 -6.55
C TYR A 228 1.43 -15.92 -5.12
N LEU A 229 1.08 -14.70 -4.71
CA LEU A 229 0.75 -14.39 -3.31
C LEU A 229 -0.66 -14.78 -2.88
N GLN A 230 -1.63 -14.83 -3.81
CA GLN A 230 -3.01 -15.16 -3.48
C GLN A 230 -3.19 -16.66 -3.30
N LYS A 231 -2.95 -17.11 -2.08
CA LYS A 231 -3.17 -18.50 -1.67
C LYS A 231 -3.94 -18.50 -0.36
N HIS A 232 -4.85 -19.50 -0.21
CA HIS A 232 -5.48 -19.70 1.09
C HIS A 232 -4.42 -20.07 2.14
N ASP A 233 -4.49 -19.40 3.28
CA ASP A 233 -3.61 -19.62 4.42
C ASP A 233 -4.44 -19.96 5.66
N CYS A 234 -4.28 -21.17 6.18
CA CYS A 234 -4.98 -21.63 7.38
C CYS A 234 -4.51 -20.88 8.66
N ALA A 235 -3.35 -20.22 8.63
CA ALA A 235 -2.84 -19.42 9.73
C ALA A 235 -3.47 -18.02 9.80
N ASP A 236 -4.15 -17.56 8.74
CA ASP A 236 -4.96 -16.35 8.71
C ASP A 236 -6.44 -16.68 8.61
N LEU A 237 -7.17 -16.52 9.72
CA LEU A 237 -8.61 -16.79 9.78
C LEU A 237 -9.46 -15.94 8.82
N THR A 238 -8.90 -14.85 8.29
CA THR A 238 -9.57 -13.99 7.29
C THR A 238 -9.21 -14.35 5.87
N SER A 239 -8.28 -15.31 5.67
CA SER A 239 -7.87 -15.74 4.33
C SER A 239 -9.00 -16.45 3.60
N THR A 240 -9.23 -16.03 2.36
CA THR A 240 -10.32 -16.56 1.51
C THR A 240 -10.03 -17.99 1.08
N LYS A 241 -10.99 -18.90 1.32
CA LYS A 241 -10.84 -20.34 0.99
C LYS A 241 -10.86 -20.63 -0.52
N ASN A 242 -11.67 -19.91 -1.28
CA ASN A 242 -11.84 -20.09 -2.73
C ASN A 242 -11.71 -18.77 -3.46
N PRO A 243 -10.52 -18.16 -3.55
CA PRO A 243 -10.35 -16.92 -4.27
C PRO A 243 -10.57 -17.14 -5.76
N LYS A 244 -11.33 -16.24 -6.39
CA LYS A 244 -11.27 -16.12 -7.86
C LYS A 244 -9.84 -15.71 -8.19
N SER A 245 -9.07 -16.60 -8.81
CA SER A 245 -7.64 -16.43 -8.95
C SER A 245 -7.28 -15.32 -9.93
N VAL A 246 -6.43 -14.38 -9.48
CA VAL A 246 -5.64 -13.55 -10.38
C VAL A 246 -4.64 -14.43 -11.11
N ASN A 247 -4.50 -14.23 -12.40
CA ASN A 247 -3.54 -14.99 -13.21
C ASN A 247 -2.99 -14.07 -14.31
N PHE A 248 -1.71 -13.76 -14.24
CA PHE A 248 -1.07 -12.86 -15.20
C PHE A 248 -1.16 -13.37 -16.65
N LYS A 249 -1.20 -14.70 -16.88
CA LYS A 249 -1.39 -15.29 -18.21
C LYS A 249 -2.77 -14.98 -18.82
N LYS A 250 -3.75 -14.54 -17.98
CA LYS A 250 -5.10 -14.10 -18.40
C LYS A 250 -5.25 -12.59 -18.48
N LEU A 251 -4.18 -11.82 -18.23
CA LEU A 251 -4.23 -10.36 -18.33
C LEU A 251 -4.45 -9.94 -19.79
N ARG A 252 -5.44 -9.08 -20.01
CA ARG A 252 -5.89 -8.70 -21.36
C ARG A 252 -6.50 -7.30 -21.39
N ILE A 253 -6.53 -6.73 -22.58
CA ILE A 253 -7.26 -5.48 -22.88
C ILE A 253 -8.75 -5.76 -22.93
N ILE A 254 -9.54 -4.93 -22.26
CA ILE A 254 -11.01 -5.00 -22.20
C ILE A 254 -11.59 -4.02 -23.23
N LYS A 255 -12.52 -4.50 -24.06
CA LYS A 255 -13.11 -3.70 -25.15
C LYS A 255 -14.32 -2.89 -24.72
N LYS A 256 -15.02 -3.27 -23.68
CA LYS A 256 -16.21 -2.57 -23.16
C LYS A 256 -16.06 -2.46 -21.66
N ILE A 257 -16.13 -1.26 -21.14
CA ILE A 257 -16.02 -0.96 -19.72
C ILE A 257 -17.07 0.08 -19.36
N LYS A 258 -17.74 -0.11 -18.23
CA LYS A 258 -18.66 0.84 -17.61
C LYS A 258 -17.97 1.42 -16.37
N PHE A 259 -17.52 2.66 -16.48
CA PHE A 259 -16.96 3.40 -15.37
C PHE A 259 -18.04 4.15 -14.60
N ILE A 260 -17.97 4.09 -13.27
CA ILE A 260 -18.83 4.88 -12.38
C ILE A 260 -17.97 6.03 -11.83
N VAL A 261 -18.52 7.25 -11.83
CA VAL A 261 -17.85 8.45 -11.34
C VAL A 261 -18.76 9.16 -10.34
N TYR A 262 -18.24 9.48 -9.15
CA TYR A 262 -18.94 10.32 -8.17
C TYR A 262 -18.76 11.80 -8.53
N LYS A 263 -19.66 12.34 -9.37
CA LYS A 263 -19.56 13.69 -9.96
C LYS A 263 -19.43 14.79 -8.91
N ASN A 264 -20.22 14.75 -7.87
CA ASN A 264 -20.25 15.79 -6.85
C ASN A 264 -18.98 15.83 -5.98
N LEU A 265 -18.21 14.73 -5.90
CA LEU A 265 -16.93 14.75 -5.20
C LEU A 265 -15.85 15.46 -6.01
N LEU A 266 -15.97 15.51 -7.34
CA LEU A 266 -15.00 16.17 -8.22
C LEU A 266 -14.91 17.68 -7.98
N GLU A 267 -15.94 18.30 -7.40
CA GLU A 267 -15.95 19.73 -7.05
C GLU A 267 -14.91 20.11 -5.99
N LYS A 268 -14.42 19.12 -5.22
CA LYS A 268 -13.37 19.29 -4.19
C LYS A 268 -11.95 19.22 -4.75
N LEU A 269 -11.81 18.89 -6.03
CA LEU A 269 -10.50 18.81 -6.69
C LEU A 269 -9.95 20.20 -7.05
N ASP A 270 -8.62 20.30 -7.11
CA ASP A 270 -7.97 21.38 -7.85
C ASP A 270 -8.53 21.48 -9.28
N ASP A 271 -8.78 22.68 -9.76
CA ASP A 271 -9.42 22.92 -11.07
C ASP A 271 -8.64 22.29 -12.23
N LYS A 272 -7.31 22.33 -12.18
CA LYS A 272 -6.46 21.73 -13.23
C LYS A 272 -6.62 20.21 -13.28
N ILE A 273 -6.68 19.57 -12.10
CA ILE A 273 -6.86 18.12 -11.98
C ILE A 273 -8.27 17.74 -12.45
N ARG A 274 -9.27 18.48 -12.01
CA ARG A 274 -10.66 18.26 -12.38
C ARG A 274 -10.87 18.34 -13.91
N ASN A 275 -10.32 19.37 -14.56
CA ASN A 275 -10.41 19.54 -16.01
C ASN A 275 -9.72 18.39 -16.75
N LYS A 276 -8.49 18.01 -16.36
CA LYS A 276 -7.80 16.84 -16.93
C LYS A 276 -8.59 15.54 -16.74
N PHE A 277 -9.31 15.40 -15.63
CA PHE A 277 -10.15 14.22 -15.41
C PHE A 277 -11.38 14.20 -16.32
N PHE A 278 -12.00 15.34 -16.57
CA PHE A 278 -13.07 15.44 -17.58
C PHE A 278 -12.56 15.12 -18.97
N ASP A 279 -11.37 15.61 -19.35
CA ASP A 279 -10.73 15.26 -20.62
C ASP A 279 -10.49 13.75 -20.75
N LEU A 280 -10.06 13.09 -19.66
CA LEU A 280 -9.93 11.62 -19.63
C LEU A 280 -11.30 10.96 -19.85
N CYS A 281 -12.35 11.39 -19.16
CA CYS A 281 -13.69 10.83 -19.30
C CYS A 281 -14.21 10.97 -20.74
N GLU A 282 -14.03 12.14 -21.35
CA GLU A 282 -14.44 12.37 -22.76
C GLU A 282 -13.63 11.50 -23.73
N LYS A 283 -12.33 11.32 -23.47
CA LYS A 283 -11.51 10.40 -24.25
C LYS A 283 -12.00 8.96 -24.13
N LEU A 284 -12.36 8.51 -22.93
CA LEU A 284 -12.88 7.16 -22.71
C LEU A 284 -14.22 6.94 -23.42
N LYS A 285 -15.12 7.95 -23.41
CA LYS A 285 -16.38 7.94 -24.18
C LYS A 285 -16.12 7.83 -25.69
N LYS A 286 -15.15 8.59 -26.23
CA LYS A 286 -14.77 8.53 -27.66
C LYS A 286 -14.23 7.16 -28.09
N ILE A 287 -13.61 6.42 -27.18
CA ILE A 287 -13.14 5.05 -27.43
C ILE A 287 -14.31 4.05 -27.40
N GLY A 288 -15.47 4.44 -26.86
CA GLY A 288 -16.67 3.62 -26.76
C GLY A 288 -16.93 3.02 -25.37
N TYR A 289 -16.28 3.55 -24.33
CA TYR A 289 -16.56 3.17 -22.95
C TYR A 289 -17.72 4.01 -22.38
N GLU A 290 -18.46 3.43 -21.44
CA GLU A 290 -19.58 4.08 -20.78
C GLU A 290 -19.12 4.78 -19.48
N ILE A 291 -19.56 6.01 -19.26
CA ILE A 291 -19.34 6.74 -18.01
C ILE A 291 -20.69 6.96 -17.34
N ILE A 292 -20.88 6.37 -16.17
CA ILE A 292 -22.10 6.46 -15.36
C ILE A 292 -21.83 7.45 -14.23
N GLU A 293 -22.50 8.61 -14.27
CA GLU A 293 -22.40 9.61 -13.20
C GLU A 293 -23.29 9.22 -12.03
N GLN A 294 -22.74 9.24 -10.84
CA GLN A 294 -23.42 9.00 -9.56
C GLN A 294 -23.11 10.13 -8.58
N SER A 295 -23.86 10.22 -7.51
CA SER A 295 -23.59 11.15 -6.40
C SER A 295 -23.38 10.37 -5.10
N PHE A 296 -22.43 10.82 -4.32
CA PHE A 296 -22.23 10.37 -2.94
C PHE A 296 -22.85 11.41 -2.00
N ASP A 297 -23.69 11.01 -1.05
CA ASP A 297 -24.29 11.95 -0.08
C ASP A 297 -23.17 12.63 0.73
N GLN A 298 -23.12 13.96 0.63
CA GLN A 298 -22.10 14.79 1.28
C GLN A 298 -22.09 14.64 2.81
N LYS A 299 -23.26 14.46 3.43
CA LYS A 299 -23.38 14.26 4.87
C LYS A 299 -22.67 12.97 5.30
N PHE A 300 -22.90 11.88 4.58
CA PHE A 300 -22.25 10.61 4.87
C PHE A 300 -20.76 10.64 4.49
N PHE A 301 -20.40 11.33 3.41
CA PHE A 301 -19.01 11.49 3.02
C PHE A 301 -18.17 12.21 4.09
N SER A 302 -18.71 13.25 4.70
CA SER A 302 -18.04 14.00 5.77
C SER A 302 -17.81 13.20 7.04
N LEU A 303 -18.55 12.11 7.28
CA LEU A 303 -18.39 11.23 8.43
C LEU A 303 -17.24 10.21 8.26
N LEU A 304 -16.79 9.94 7.03
CA LEU A 304 -15.79 8.90 6.76
C LEU A 304 -14.53 8.99 7.64
N PRO A 305 -13.87 10.17 7.78
CA PRO A 305 -12.66 10.25 8.59
C PRO A 305 -12.93 10.00 10.07
N THR A 306 -14.05 10.47 10.61
CA THR A 306 -14.43 10.23 12.01
C THR A 306 -14.70 8.74 12.26
N ILE A 307 -15.46 8.10 11.39
CA ILE A 307 -15.73 6.65 11.48
C ILE A 307 -14.43 5.85 11.36
N TYR A 308 -13.53 6.26 10.45
CA TYR A 308 -12.22 5.65 10.31
C TYR A 308 -11.42 5.73 11.62
N GLN A 309 -11.34 6.92 12.22
CA GLN A 309 -10.63 7.11 13.48
C GLN A 309 -11.24 6.26 14.62
N VAL A 310 -12.56 6.25 14.74
CA VAL A 310 -13.24 5.44 15.77
C VAL A 310 -12.88 3.97 15.62
N LEU A 311 -13.03 3.39 14.44
CA LEU A 311 -12.81 1.95 14.22
C LEU A 311 -11.33 1.57 14.30
N THR A 312 -10.43 2.39 13.72
CA THR A 312 -9.01 2.03 13.68
C THR A 312 -8.27 2.30 14.97
N PHE A 313 -8.58 3.40 15.69
CA PHE A 313 -7.87 3.72 16.93
C PHE A 313 -8.29 2.81 18.08
N THR A 314 -9.56 2.42 18.15
CA THR A 314 -10.03 1.38 19.10
C THR A 314 -9.37 0.04 18.81
N SER A 315 -9.28 -0.35 17.54
CA SER A 315 -8.61 -1.56 17.10
C SER A 315 -7.11 -1.53 17.43
N ALA A 316 -6.42 -0.42 17.12
CA ALA A 316 -5.00 -0.23 17.46
C ALA A 316 -4.75 -0.31 18.95
N CYS A 317 -5.62 0.29 19.77
CA CYS A 317 -5.53 0.23 21.22
C CYS A 317 -5.54 -1.23 21.72
N SER A 318 -6.43 -2.06 21.18
CA SER A 318 -6.51 -3.49 21.48
C SER A 318 -5.27 -4.26 20.98
N CYS A 319 -4.86 -4.05 19.74
CA CYS A 319 -3.73 -4.78 19.12
C CYS A 319 -2.39 -4.49 19.79
N HIS A 320 -2.18 -3.27 20.28
CA HIS A 320 -0.91 -2.83 20.85
C HIS A 320 -0.90 -2.80 22.38
N ASN A 321 -1.86 -3.43 23.02
CA ASN A 321 -1.94 -3.47 24.48
C ASN A 321 -0.78 -4.24 25.13
N ASN A 322 -0.19 -5.19 24.40
CA ASN A 322 0.95 -5.99 24.84
C ASN A 322 2.32 -5.31 24.68
N LEU A 323 2.37 -4.12 24.08
CA LEU A 323 3.61 -3.35 23.92
C LEU A 323 3.94 -2.60 25.22
N ILE A 324 4.54 -3.30 26.17
CA ILE A 324 4.85 -2.79 27.52
C ILE A 324 6.33 -2.93 27.90
N GLY A 325 7.13 -3.66 27.11
CA GLY A 325 8.58 -3.81 27.28
C GLY A 325 9.03 -4.90 28.26
N ASN A 326 8.16 -5.84 28.65
CA ASN A 326 8.49 -6.94 29.54
C ASN A 326 8.86 -8.24 28.80
N LEU A 327 8.22 -8.53 27.67
CA LEU A 327 8.46 -9.75 26.88
C LEU A 327 9.30 -9.49 25.63
N PHE A 328 9.10 -8.36 25.00
CA PHE A 328 9.80 -7.91 23.78
C PHE A 328 9.74 -6.38 23.67
N GLY A 329 10.53 -5.85 22.74
CA GLY A 329 10.67 -4.41 22.54
C GLY A 329 11.66 -3.77 23.52
N GLU A 330 11.77 -2.44 23.43
CA GLU A 330 12.66 -1.65 24.28
C GLU A 330 12.16 -1.59 25.72
N ASN A 331 13.13 -1.55 26.63
CA ASN A 331 12.92 -1.44 28.07
C ASN A 331 13.77 -0.29 28.62
N ALA A 332 13.16 0.56 29.41
CA ALA A 332 13.81 1.72 30.01
C ALA A 332 14.83 1.37 31.13
N ASN A 333 15.02 0.06 31.43
CA ASN A 333 15.91 -0.43 32.50
C ASN A 333 15.73 0.29 33.85
N VAL A 334 14.49 0.60 34.18
CA VAL A 334 14.12 1.28 35.42
C VAL A 334 13.45 0.27 36.33
N GLN A 335 13.81 0.28 37.60
CA GLN A 335 13.07 -0.48 38.61
C GLN A 335 11.78 0.27 38.97
N PRO A 336 10.64 -0.09 38.40
CA PRO A 336 9.37 0.53 38.72
C PRO A 336 8.78 -0.11 39.98
N THR A 337 8.07 0.69 40.75
CA THR A 337 7.38 0.21 41.97
C THR A 337 6.10 -0.55 41.65
N THR A 338 5.54 -0.40 40.44
CA THR A 338 4.33 -1.11 39.99
C THR A 338 4.41 -1.42 38.50
N TYR A 339 3.63 -2.43 38.04
CA TYR A 339 3.49 -2.78 36.63
C TYR A 339 2.98 -1.61 35.78
N GLU A 340 2.02 -0.86 36.26
CA GLU A 340 1.46 0.31 35.57
C GLU A 340 2.53 1.38 35.33
N LYS A 341 3.34 1.69 36.34
CA LYS A 341 4.46 2.63 36.19
C LYS A 341 5.48 2.15 35.18
N PHE A 342 5.77 0.84 35.16
CA PHE A 342 6.65 0.24 34.18
C PHE A 342 6.13 0.39 32.76
N ALA A 343 4.89 -0.03 32.49
CA ALA A 343 4.25 0.07 31.20
C ALA A 343 4.16 1.54 30.72
N THR A 344 3.71 2.43 31.60
CA THR A 344 3.59 3.87 31.30
C THR A 344 4.93 4.48 30.91
N LYS A 345 6.01 4.16 31.65
CA LYS A 345 7.33 4.71 31.38
C LYS A 345 7.89 4.23 30.02
N ASN A 346 7.78 2.94 29.73
CA ASN A 346 8.22 2.41 28.44
C ASN A 346 7.44 3.02 27.28
N ARG A 347 6.13 3.07 27.34
CA ARG A 347 5.29 3.69 26.32
C ARG A 347 5.59 5.18 26.14
N THR A 348 5.80 5.91 27.23
CA THR A 348 6.14 7.33 27.18
C THR A 348 7.45 7.60 26.46
N LEU A 349 8.48 6.78 26.70
CA LEU A 349 9.82 6.94 26.14
C LEU A 349 9.95 6.49 24.69
N PHE A 350 9.24 5.42 24.33
CA PHE A 350 9.50 4.73 23.07
C PHE A 350 8.42 4.89 22.01
N PHE A 351 7.20 5.33 22.35
CA PHE A 351 6.18 5.64 21.36
C PHE A 351 6.28 7.10 20.91
N ASP A 352 6.05 7.34 19.62
CA ASP A 352 5.89 8.69 19.07
C ASP A 352 4.66 9.39 19.66
N LYS A 353 4.68 10.71 19.65
CA LYS A 353 3.57 11.55 20.17
C LYS A 353 2.25 11.29 19.45
N GLU A 354 2.30 11.12 18.13
CA GLU A 354 1.11 10.88 17.31
C GLU A 354 0.50 9.52 17.63
N PHE A 355 1.33 8.49 17.75
CA PHE A 355 0.87 7.16 18.14
C PHE A 355 0.23 7.15 19.52
N LYS A 356 0.84 7.84 20.50
CA LYS A 356 0.26 8.00 21.86
C LYS A 356 -1.09 8.69 21.83
N ALA A 357 -1.23 9.78 21.08
CA ALA A 357 -2.49 10.52 20.97
C ALA A 357 -3.63 9.62 20.42
N ARG A 358 -3.34 8.82 19.40
CA ARG A 358 -4.30 7.89 18.80
C ARG A 358 -4.70 6.75 19.74
N LEU A 359 -3.74 6.18 20.49
CA LEU A 359 -4.06 5.17 21.49
C LEU A 359 -4.88 5.75 22.66
N THR A 360 -4.60 6.98 23.07
CA THR A 360 -5.39 7.67 24.11
C THR A 360 -6.83 7.88 23.66
N LEU A 361 -7.05 8.35 22.43
CA LEU A 361 -8.38 8.49 21.86
C LEU A 361 -9.08 7.13 21.72
N GLY A 362 -8.38 6.11 21.22
CA GLY A 362 -8.91 4.75 21.11
C GLY A 362 -9.36 4.18 22.47
N SER A 363 -8.57 4.40 23.52
CA SER A 363 -8.92 4.00 24.89
C SER A 363 -10.16 4.75 25.43
N TYR A 364 -10.25 6.06 25.16
CA TYR A 364 -11.42 6.86 25.52
C TYR A 364 -12.71 6.37 24.83
N LEU A 365 -12.61 6.00 23.56
CA LEU A 365 -13.74 5.48 22.77
C LEU A 365 -14.21 4.09 23.23
N MET A 366 -13.39 3.35 23.95
CA MET A 366 -13.71 2.00 24.46
C MET A 366 -14.33 1.99 25.85
N ASN A 367 -14.50 3.15 26.51
CA ASN A 367 -15.22 3.18 27.79
C ASN A 367 -16.71 2.87 27.58
N ASN A 368 -17.39 2.41 28.64
CA ASN A 368 -18.74 1.86 28.54
C ASN A 368 -19.76 2.80 27.85
N VAL A 369 -19.71 4.11 28.14
CA VAL A 369 -20.65 5.09 27.57
C VAL A 369 -20.37 5.32 26.07
N ASN A 370 -19.10 5.46 25.72
CA ASN A 370 -18.70 5.75 24.33
C ASN A 370 -18.79 4.51 23.45
N PHE A 371 -18.61 3.32 24.02
CA PHE A 371 -18.72 2.07 23.26
C PHE A 371 -20.10 1.93 22.61
N GLU A 372 -21.18 2.12 23.36
CA GLU A 372 -22.54 2.03 22.81
C GLU A 372 -22.89 3.21 21.89
N ASN A 373 -22.56 4.43 22.31
CA ASN A 373 -23.01 5.65 21.65
C ASN A 373 -22.15 6.04 20.44
N ILE A 374 -20.87 5.62 20.38
CA ILE A 374 -19.94 6.01 19.31
C ILE A 374 -19.47 4.79 18.55
N TYR A 375 -18.83 3.80 19.22
CA TYR A 375 -18.21 2.69 18.52
C TYR A 375 -19.23 1.80 17.78
N LEU A 376 -20.31 1.40 18.46
CA LEU A 376 -21.37 0.61 17.81
C LEU A 376 -22.06 1.36 16.68
N GLN A 377 -22.21 2.69 16.78
CA GLN A 377 -22.77 3.49 15.68
C GLN A 377 -21.81 3.55 14.49
N ALA A 378 -20.50 3.63 14.75
CA ALA A 378 -19.49 3.54 13.69
C ALA A 378 -19.53 2.17 12.97
N CYS A 379 -19.73 1.07 13.71
CA CYS A 379 -19.92 -0.26 13.13
C CYS A 379 -21.17 -0.34 12.24
N LYS A 380 -22.30 0.22 12.68
CA LYS A 380 -23.55 0.30 11.90
C LYS A 380 -23.37 1.12 10.63
N PHE A 381 -22.67 2.27 10.74
CA PHE A 381 -22.34 3.09 9.57
C PHE A 381 -21.48 2.33 8.57
N ARG A 382 -20.46 1.59 9.03
CA ARG A 382 -19.62 0.75 8.15
C ARG A 382 -20.47 -0.29 7.41
N SER A 383 -21.41 -0.95 8.07
CA SER A 383 -22.30 -1.92 7.43
C SER A 383 -23.22 -1.28 6.38
N TRP A 384 -23.76 -0.08 6.69
CA TRP A 384 -24.54 0.70 5.72
C TRP A 384 -23.69 1.11 4.51
N LEU A 385 -22.47 1.63 4.76
CA LEU A 385 -21.54 2.04 3.70
C LEU A 385 -21.18 0.87 2.80
N GLN A 386 -20.96 -0.32 3.36
CA GLN A 386 -20.69 -1.54 2.63
C GLN A 386 -21.86 -1.88 1.67
N HIS A 387 -23.10 -1.86 2.17
CA HIS A 387 -24.28 -2.11 1.35
C HIS A 387 -24.45 -1.06 0.24
N PHE A 388 -24.37 0.21 0.58
CA PHE A 388 -24.47 1.33 -0.36
C PHE A 388 -23.41 1.19 -1.48
N HIS A 389 -22.18 0.90 -1.12
CA HIS A 389 -21.08 0.85 -2.07
C HIS A 389 -21.18 -0.35 -3.01
N LEU A 390 -21.57 -1.52 -2.50
CA LEU A 390 -21.80 -2.72 -3.31
C LEU A 390 -22.98 -2.52 -4.27
N THR A 391 -24.03 -1.83 -3.84
CA THR A 391 -25.17 -1.45 -4.72
C THR A 391 -24.71 -0.52 -5.83
N THR A 392 -23.90 0.51 -5.52
CA THR A 392 -23.32 1.40 -6.53
C THR A 392 -22.49 0.63 -7.55
N LEU A 393 -21.60 -0.27 -7.09
CA LEU A 393 -20.77 -1.10 -7.97
C LEU A 393 -21.59 -2.06 -8.85
N SER A 394 -22.87 -2.34 -8.53
CA SER A 394 -23.72 -3.15 -9.40
C SER A 394 -24.10 -2.44 -10.72
N LEU A 395 -23.98 -1.12 -10.77
CA LEU A 395 -24.30 -0.31 -11.96
C LEU A 395 -23.23 -0.38 -13.06
N GLY A 396 -21.99 -0.72 -12.71
CA GLY A 396 -20.88 -0.76 -13.65
C GLY A 396 -19.80 -1.76 -13.27
N ASP A 397 -18.65 -1.65 -13.93
CA ASP A 397 -17.51 -2.55 -13.72
C ASP A 397 -16.60 -2.04 -12.60
N VAL A 398 -16.27 -0.74 -12.61
CA VAL A 398 -15.38 -0.10 -11.64
C VAL A 398 -15.82 1.34 -11.36
N ILE A 399 -15.50 1.84 -10.16
CA ILE A 399 -15.52 3.25 -9.85
C ILE A 399 -14.17 3.84 -10.24
N LEU A 400 -14.18 4.93 -11.02
CA LEU A 400 -13.02 5.66 -11.51
C LEU A 400 -13.03 7.07 -10.93
N MET A 401 -11.96 7.46 -10.23
CA MET A 401 -11.78 8.78 -9.64
C MET A 401 -10.29 9.19 -9.73
N PRO A 402 -9.94 10.49 -9.69
CA PRO A 402 -8.59 10.89 -9.33
C PRO A 402 -8.21 10.33 -7.95
N CYS A 403 -6.95 9.92 -7.76
CA CYS A 403 -6.53 9.33 -6.48
C CYS A 403 -6.50 10.37 -5.35
N CYS A 404 -5.97 11.57 -5.63
CA CYS A 404 -5.81 12.65 -4.65
C CYS A 404 -6.32 13.98 -5.20
N CYS A 405 -6.70 14.89 -4.30
CA CYS A 405 -7.18 16.23 -4.66
C CYS A 405 -6.08 17.13 -5.23
N CYS A 406 -4.83 16.86 -4.93
CA CYS A 406 -3.67 17.62 -5.35
C CYS A 406 -2.44 16.70 -5.47
N GLU A 407 -1.33 17.24 -5.98
CA GLU A 407 -0.05 16.57 -5.97
C GLU A 407 0.54 16.41 -4.57
N ALA A 408 1.72 15.78 -4.47
CA ALA A 408 2.43 15.59 -3.21
C ALA A 408 2.62 16.91 -2.44
N LEU A 409 2.20 16.92 -1.18
CA LEU A 409 2.30 18.08 -0.28
C LEU A 409 3.76 18.33 0.13
N ASP A 410 4.04 19.55 0.56
CA ASP A 410 5.33 19.88 1.16
C ASP A 410 5.50 19.17 2.50
N LEU A 411 6.74 18.76 2.81
CA LEU A 411 7.06 18.13 4.08
C LEU A 411 6.84 19.12 5.23
N TYR A 412 6.37 18.60 6.36
CA TYR A 412 6.10 19.35 7.60
C TYR A 412 5.06 20.46 7.45
N GLN A 413 4.28 20.44 6.36
CA GLN A 413 3.20 21.40 6.18
C GLN A 413 2.05 21.09 7.16
N GLU A 414 1.79 21.98 8.10
CA GLU A 414 0.72 21.83 9.10
C GLU A 414 -0.68 22.02 8.49
N LYS A 415 -0.81 23.00 7.59
CA LYS A 415 -2.07 23.32 6.89
C LYS A 415 -1.87 23.31 5.38
N SER A 416 -2.65 22.52 4.69
CA SER A 416 -2.72 22.55 3.23
C SER A 416 -3.64 23.68 2.74
N ASN A 417 -3.30 24.29 1.61
CA ASN A 417 -4.19 25.22 0.91
C ASN A 417 -5.29 24.48 0.13
N HIS A 418 -5.24 23.14 0.05
CA HIS A 418 -6.22 22.30 -0.64
C HIS A 418 -7.20 21.66 0.35
N ASP A 419 -8.43 21.43 -0.09
CA ASP A 419 -9.42 20.66 0.66
C ASP A 419 -9.11 19.16 0.58
N LEU A 420 -8.29 18.67 1.52
CA LEU A 420 -7.89 17.27 1.59
C LEU A 420 -9.06 16.32 1.90
N SER A 421 -10.26 16.83 2.16
CA SER A 421 -11.43 15.98 2.43
C SER A 421 -11.80 15.10 1.25
N TYR A 422 -11.45 15.49 0.01
CA TYR A 422 -11.62 14.63 -1.17
C TYR A 422 -10.97 13.26 -0.99
N ASP A 423 -9.76 13.20 -0.43
CA ASP A 423 -8.97 11.97 -0.30
C ASP A 423 -9.63 10.93 0.63
N HIS A 424 -10.65 11.33 1.41
CA HIS A 424 -11.39 10.41 2.28
C HIS A 424 -12.13 9.32 1.50
N HIS A 425 -12.38 9.49 0.19
CA HIS A 425 -12.98 8.44 -0.64
C HIS A 425 -12.13 7.17 -0.69
N LEU A 426 -10.81 7.27 -0.46
CA LEU A 426 -9.88 6.13 -0.45
C LEU A 426 -10.14 5.17 0.72
N MET A 427 -10.59 5.70 1.87
CA MET A 427 -10.89 4.89 3.08
C MET A 427 -12.03 3.89 2.86
N ILE A 428 -12.90 4.14 1.86
CA ILE A 428 -14.04 3.28 1.55
C ILE A 428 -13.57 1.86 1.19
N ASP A 429 -12.42 1.73 0.54
CA ASP A 429 -11.88 0.44 0.10
C ASP A 429 -11.62 -0.53 1.25
N ASN A 430 -11.15 0.00 2.38
CA ASN A 430 -10.84 -0.78 3.58
C ASN A 430 -12.08 -0.99 4.45
N PHE A 431 -13.03 -0.05 4.45
CA PHE A 431 -14.32 -0.24 5.11
C PHE A 431 -15.13 -1.38 4.49
N VAL A 432 -15.13 -1.44 3.16
CA VAL A 432 -15.92 -2.40 2.37
C VAL A 432 -15.17 -3.69 2.13
N GLY A 433 -13.83 -3.63 2.05
CA GLY A 433 -12.98 -4.78 1.71
C GLY A 433 -12.83 -4.99 0.20
N THR A 434 -13.17 -3.99 -0.63
CA THR A 434 -13.06 -4.04 -2.08
C THR A 434 -11.62 -3.97 -2.57
N PRO A 435 -11.29 -4.59 -3.71
CA PRO A 435 -9.98 -4.39 -4.34
C PRO A 435 -9.93 -3.01 -4.98
N SER A 436 -8.75 -2.39 -4.93
CA SER A 436 -8.47 -1.10 -5.57
C SER A 436 -7.06 -0.99 -6.11
N ILE A 437 -6.88 -0.09 -7.07
CA ILE A 437 -5.58 0.17 -7.69
C ILE A 437 -5.42 1.66 -7.98
N SER A 438 -4.25 2.19 -7.62
CA SER A 438 -3.76 3.52 -7.96
C SER A 438 -2.85 3.39 -9.19
N LEU A 439 -3.17 4.10 -10.28
CA LEU A 439 -2.51 3.97 -11.58
C LEU A 439 -1.97 5.32 -12.04
N PRO A 440 -0.69 5.46 -12.40
CA PRO A 440 -0.13 6.70 -12.92
C PRO A 440 -0.93 7.23 -14.12
N TRP A 441 -1.24 8.52 -14.08
CA TRP A 441 -2.13 9.12 -15.09
C TRP A 441 -1.59 10.43 -15.65
N THR A 442 -1.37 11.43 -14.81
CA THR A 442 -0.97 12.78 -15.23
C THR A 442 0.01 13.41 -14.23
N LYS A 443 0.43 14.64 -14.53
CA LYS A 443 1.22 15.45 -13.61
C LYS A 443 0.51 16.78 -13.34
N ASN A 444 0.70 17.32 -12.13
CA ASN A 444 0.39 18.69 -11.77
C ASN A 444 1.63 19.30 -11.12
N ASN A 445 2.06 20.50 -11.56
CA ASN A 445 3.29 21.13 -11.08
C ASN A 445 4.51 20.16 -11.06
N ASP A 446 4.70 19.41 -12.18
CA ASP A 446 5.74 18.39 -12.39
C ASP A 446 5.66 17.15 -11.47
N MET A 447 4.75 17.12 -10.51
CA MET A 447 4.53 15.98 -9.64
C MET A 447 3.41 15.08 -10.19
N PRO A 448 3.54 13.75 -10.03
CA PRO A 448 2.56 12.81 -10.55
C PRO A 448 1.23 12.85 -9.79
N ILE A 449 0.18 12.52 -10.49
CA ILE A 449 -1.14 12.22 -9.94
C ILE A 449 -1.67 10.96 -10.61
N ASN A 450 -2.15 10.03 -9.80
CA ASN A 450 -2.73 8.80 -10.25
C ASN A 450 -4.25 8.91 -10.37
N ILE A 451 -4.86 8.05 -11.19
CA ILE A 451 -6.27 7.68 -11.06
C ILE A 451 -6.40 6.50 -10.10
N HIS A 452 -7.53 6.43 -9.45
CA HIS A 452 -7.93 5.37 -8.54
C HIS A 452 -9.08 4.57 -9.13
N LEU A 453 -8.94 3.26 -9.17
CA LEU A 453 -9.97 2.32 -9.62
C LEU A 453 -10.37 1.42 -8.45
N ARG A 454 -11.66 1.13 -8.33
CA ARG A 454 -12.23 0.24 -7.32
C ARG A 454 -13.25 -0.67 -7.96
N ALA A 455 -13.14 -2.00 -7.72
CA ALA A 455 -14.04 -3.00 -8.26
C ALA A 455 -14.85 -3.72 -7.17
N LYS A 456 -15.71 -4.65 -7.56
CA LYS A 456 -16.46 -5.51 -6.65
C LYS A 456 -15.52 -6.43 -5.86
N ILE A 457 -15.94 -6.84 -4.69
CA ILE A 457 -15.22 -7.84 -3.87
C ILE A 457 -15.01 -9.11 -4.71
N TYR A 458 -13.78 -9.63 -4.73
CA TYR A 458 -13.32 -10.79 -5.51
C TYR A 458 -13.37 -10.61 -7.03
N ASP A 459 -13.45 -9.36 -7.51
CA ASP A 459 -13.34 -9.05 -8.94
C ASP A 459 -11.96 -8.49 -9.30
N ASP A 460 -10.94 -8.93 -8.56
CA ASP A 460 -9.55 -8.49 -8.66
C ASP A 460 -8.97 -8.65 -10.06
N MET A 461 -9.26 -9.80 -10.74
CA MET A 461 -8.76 -10.03 -12.09
C MET A 461 -9.36 -9.04 -13.10
N ASN A 462 -10.64 -8.69 -12.98
CA ASN A 462 -11.29 -7.70 -13.83
C ASN A 462 -10.72 -6.30 -13.57
N LEU A 463 -10.53 -5.92 -12.29
CA LEU A 463 -9.86 -4.68 -11.92
C LEU A 463 -8.47 -4.55 -12.58
N LEU A 464 -7.65 -5.60 -12.51
CA LEU A 464 -6.33 -5.62 -13.12
C LEU A 464 -6.38 -5.54 -14.66
N ASN A 465 -7.34 -6.21 -15.31
CA ASN A 465 -7.57 -6.10 -16.74
C ASN A 465 -7.95 -4.67 -17.16
N ILE A 466 -8.83 -4.01 -16.39
CA ILE A 466 -9.25 -2.63 -16.65
C ILE A 466 -8.07 -1.68 -16.42
N ALA A 467 -7.32 -1.85 -15.32
CA ALA A 467 -6.13 -1.05 -15.05
C ALA A 467 -5.06 -1.21 -16.16
N TYR A 468 -4.81 -2.44 -16.62
CA TYR A 468 -3.91 -2.72 -17.74
C TYR A 468 -4.38 -2.06 -19.04
N THR A 469 -5.69 -2.07 -19.29
CA THR A 469 -6.29 -1.37 -20.44
C THR A 469 -6.07 0.14 -20.35
N LEU A 470 -6.27 0.73 -19.16
CA LEU A 470 -6.06 2.17 -18.97
C LEU A 470 -4.57 2.54 -19.02
N GLU A 471 -3.68 1.70 -18.48
CA GLU A 471 -2.22 1.90 -18.59
C GLU A 471 -1.77 2.01 -20.05
N ASP A 472 -2.32 1.17 -20.94
CA ASP A 472 -2.08 1.23 -22.38
C ASP A 472 -2.64 2.51 -23.03
N ILE A 473 -3.85 2.91 -22.67
CA ILE A 473 -4.52 4.13 -23.20
C ILE A 473 -3.79 5.41 -22.75
N ILE A 474 -3.38 5.47 -21.48
CA ILE A 474 -2.68 6.61 -20.88
C ILE A 474 -1.25 6.69 -21.43
N GLY A 475 -0.55 5.57 -21.51
CA GLY A 475 0.84 5.51 -21.97
C GLY A 475 1.05 5.92 -23.41
N ARG A 476 0.04 5.78 -24.28
CA ARG A 476 0.10 6.27 -25.67
C ARG A 476 0.11 7.80 -25.81
N ASN A 477 -0.22 8.51 -24.74
CA ASN A 477 -0.25 9.98 -24.77
C ASN A 477 1.03 10.61 -24.22
N ASN A 478 1.91 9.81 -23.61
CA ASN A 478 3.16 10.27 -23.01
C ASN A 478 4.38 9.92 -23.87
N GLU A 479 4.15 9.26 -25.03
CA GLU A 479 5.11 9.04 -26.11
C GLU A 479 4.88 10.06 -27.25
#